data_8a74009f8cfb27dc3e483eb94d1bef8b
#
_entry.id   8a74009f8cfb27dc3e483eb94d1bef8b
#
_cell.length_a   1.000
_cell.length_b   1.000
_cell.length_c   1.000
_cell.angle_alpha   90.00
_cell.angle_beta   90.00
_cell.angle_gamma   90.00
#
_symmetry.space_group_name_H-M   'P 1'
#
loop_
_entity.id
_entity.type
_entity.pdbx_description
1 polymer ?
#
loop_
_entity_poly.entity_id
_entity_poly.type
_entity_poly.pdbx_seq_one_letter_code
_entity_poly.pdbx_strand_id
1 'polypeptide(L)'
;MAIELNNNIYTDGGNDTETTPVMLVHGFPVDHRMWDECAAALRDQAVKQGVKPFAIWAPDMPGAGEGPIPSDEDSGGKDADGAFPYGLDRMADAYVDLLHAAGYSKAIWVGLSMGGYLILDIQRLHPEAVAALALCDTKADADSADMRLKRVAIATDCETTGTHEPVMGFAVPSEADSTVKQSDAYCRQFETWINEQPADGIAWRERMAAGRSDLNDVLPNINVPVAVICGDKDPSSPPAVMK
;
A
#
# COMPACT_ATOMS: atom_id res chain seq x y z
N MET A 1 5.92 -4.60 -20.38
CA MET A 1 5.23 -5.80 -19.83
C MET A 1 4.39 -5.35 -18.65
N ALA A 2 3.43 -6.18 -18.16
CA ALA A 2 2.69 -5.83 -16.94
C ALA A 2 3.62 -5.97 -15.71
N ILE A 3 3.39 -5.15 -14.68
CA ILE A 3 4.06 -5.31 -13.38
C ILE A 3 3.66 -6.68 -12.79
N GLU A 4 4.63 -7.45 -12.35
CA GLU A 4 4.41 -8.72 -11.65
C GLU A 4 4.35 -8.49 -10.13
N LEU A 5 3.41 -9.14 -9.45
CA LEU A 5 3.19 -9.03 -8.01
C LEU A 5 3.44 -10.37 -7.32
N ASN A 6 4.08 -10.33 -6.15
CA ASN A 6 4.13 -11.48 -5.25
C ASN A 6 2.88 -11.47 -4.36
N ASN A 7 1.97 -12.43 -4.55
CA ASN A 7 0.70 -12.47 -3.83
C ASN A 7 0.77 -13.36 -2.59
N ASN A 8 0.67 -12.76 -1.42
CA ASN A 8 0.59 -13.48 -0.14
C ASN A 8 -0.86 -13.77 0.21
N ILE A 9 -1.20 -15.06 0.35
CA ILE A 9 -2.57 -15.54 0.57
C ILE A 9 -2.72 -15.99 2.02
N TYR A 10 -3.50 -15.24 2.82
CA TYR A 10 -3.87 -15.63 4.19
C TYR A 10 -5.00 -16.64 4.23
N THR A 11 -5.93 -16.55 3.29
CA THR A 11 -6.98 -17.55 3.05
C THR A 11 -7.45 -17.47 1.59
N ASP A 12 -7.74 -18.63 1.00
CA ASP A 12 -8.24 -18.75 -0.37
C ASP A 12 -9.78 -18.67 -0.46
N GLY A 13 -10.46 -18.54 0.67
CA GLY A 13 -11.93 -18.50 0.70
C GLY A 13 -12.61 -19.81 0.30
N GLY A 14 -11.86 -20.91 0.22
CA GLY A 14 -12.39 -22.21 -0.24
C GLY A 14 -12.62 -22.27 -1.75
N ASN A 15 -11.94 -21.42 -2.53
CA ASN A 15 -12.07 -21.28 -3.98
C ASN A 15 -13.48 -20.86 -4.46
N ASP A 16 -14.27 -20.21 -3.58
CA ASP A 16 -15.57 -19.65 -3.94
C ASP A 16 -15.41 -18.22 -4.46
N THR A 17 -15.41 -18.05 -5.78
CA THR A 17 -15.29 -16.75 -6.45
C THR A 17 -16.59 -15.93 -6.42
N GLU A 18 -17.68 -16.47 -5.88
CA GLU A 18 -18.91 -15.70 -5.66
C GLU A 18 -18.82 -14.84 -4.39
N THR A 19 -17.94 -15.19 -3.44
CA THR A 19 -17.66 -14.35 -2.28
C THR A 19 -16.66 -13.25 -2.64
N THR A 20 -16.91 -12.02 -2.21
CA THR A 20 -16.01 -10.89 -2.47
C THR A 20 -14.73 -11.02 -1.66
N PRO A 21 -13.55 -11.07 -2.29
CA PRO A 21 -12.27 -11.15 -1.58
C PRO A 21 -11.91 -9.82 -0.91
N VAL A 22 -11.04 -9.90 0.09
CA VAL A 22 -10.41 -8.74 0.73
C VAL A 22 -8.95 -8.65 0.27
N MET A 23 -8.59 -7.49 -0.28
CA MET A 23 -7.23 -7.16 -0.72
C MET A 23 -6.62 -6.18 0.28
N LEU A 24 -5.60 -6.62 1.01
CA LEU A 24 -4.87 -5.83 2.00
C LEU A 24 -3.62 -5.23 1.35
N VAL A 25 -3.59 -3.92 1.20
CA VAL A 25 -2.51 -3.20 0.53
C VAL A 25 -1.65 -2.49 1.58
N HIS A 26 -0.40 -2.92 1.70
CA HIS A 26 0.50 -2.47 2.76
C HIS A 26 0.99 -1.03 2.59
N GLY A 27 1.55 -0.46 3.67
CA GLY A 27 2.20 0.83 3.67
C GLY A 27 3.70 0.75 3.37
N PHE A 28 4.30 1.92 3.19
CA PHE A 28 5.74 2.09 3.04
C PHE A 28 6.41 2.27 4.43
N PRO A 29 7.63 1.78 4.67
CA PRO A 29 8.53 1.08 3.73
C PRO A 29 8.58 -0.45 3.91
N VAL A 30 7.52 -1.05 4.42
CA VAL A 30 7.44 -2.49 4.76
C VAL A 30 6.71 -3.30 3.68
N ASP A 31 6.26 -4.52 4.00
CA ASP A 31 5.59 -5.46 3.14
C ASP A 31 4.30 -6.02 3.77
N HIS A 32 3.72 -7.08 3.17
CA HIS A 32 2.47 -7.71 3.62
C HIS A 32 2.45 -8.10 5.10
N ARG A 33 3.60 -8.39 5.73
CA ARG A 33 3.69 -8.83 7.13
C ARG A 33 3.06 -7.87 8.13
N MET A 34 2.93 -6.60 7.78
CA MET A 34 2.21 -5.65 8.60
C MET A 34 0.73 -6.01 8.78
N TRP A 35 0.18 -6.85 7.91
CA TRP A 35 -1.21 -7.29 7.93
C TRP A 35 -1.45 -8.62 8.65
N ASP A 36 -0.40 -9.33 9.11
CA ASP A 36 -0.50 -10.69 9.68
C ASP A 36 -1.53 -10.76 10.81
N GLU A 37 -1.45 -9.88 11.79
CA GLU A 37 -2.39 -9.85 12.91
C GLU A 37 -3.78 -9.40 12.49
N CYS A 38 -3.87 -8.43 11.58
CA CYS A 38 -5.15 -7.93 11.07
C CYS A 38 -5.88 -9.01 10.26
N ALA A 39 -5.19 -9.73 9.38
CA ALA A 39 -5.75 -10.82 8.59
C ALA A 39 -6.26 -11.96 9.48
N ALA A 40 -5.47 -12.32 10.51
CA ALA A 40 -5.89 -13.33 11.49
C ALA A 40 -7.14 -12.89 12.26
N ALA A 41 -7.15 -11.64 12.76
CA ALA A 41 -8.30 -11.09 13.48
C ALA A 41 -9.56 -10.99 12.60
N LEU A 42 -9.40 -10.58 11.34
CA LEU A 42 -10.50 -10.48 10.37
C LEU A 42 -11.13 -11.85 10.13
N ARG A 43 -10.31 -12.88 9.86
CA ARG A 43 -10.77 -14.26 9.69
C ARG A 43 -11.52 -14.76 10.93
N ASP A 44 -10.93 -14.57 12.12
CA ASP A 44 -11.52 -15.07 13.36
C ASP A 44 -12.83 -14.38 13.70
N GLN A 45 -12.97 -13.09 13.42
CA GLN A 45 -14.23 -12.36 13.61
C GLN A 45 -15.29 -12.78 12.59
N ALA A 46 -14.91 -13.00 11.35
CA ALA A 46 -15.81 -13.50 10.31
C ALA A 46 -16.42 -14.86 10.71
N VAL A 47 -15.58 -15.77 11.19
CA VAL A 47 -16.06 -17.09 11.70
C VAL A 47 -17.01 -16.93 12.87
N LYS A 48 -16.70 -16.08 13.87
CA LYS A 48 -17.58 -15.83 15.02
C LYS A 48 -18.93 -15.26 14.63
N GLN A 49 -18.97 -14.48 13.55
CA GLN A 49 -20.19 -13.85 13.04
C GLN A 49 -20.94 -14.72 12.03
N GLY A 50 -20.46 -15.93 11.72
CA GLY A 50 -21.07 -16.84 10.75
C GLY A 50 -21.00 -16.34 9.31
N VAL A 51 -20.01 -15.46 8.99
CA VAL A 51 -19.75 -15.03 7.63
C VAL A 51 -19.14 -16.21 6.84
N LYS A 52 -19.60 -16.41 5.60
CA LYS A 52 -19.02 -17.42 4.72
C LYS A 52 -17.51 -17.19 4.54
N PRO A 53 -16.71 -18.25 4.36
CA PRO A 53 -15.30 -18.09 4.01
C PRO A 53 -15.12 -17.19 2.78
N PHE A 54 -14.11 -16.33 2.81
CA PHE A 54 -13.73 -15.45 1.71
C PHE A 54 -12.21 -15.36 1.62
N ALA A 55 -11.71 -15.00 0.44
CA ALA A 55 -10.28 -14.84 0.23
C ALA A 55 -9.76 -13.58 0.93
N ILE A 56 -8.59 -13.69 1.57
CA ILE A 56 -7.85 -12.56 2.14
C ILE A 56 -6.44 -12.62 1.55
N TRP A 57 -6.09 -11.65 0.74
CA TRP A 57 -4.80 -11.54 0.08
C TRP A 57 -4.10 -10.25 0.46
N ALA A 58 -2.78 -10.30 0.52
CA ALA A 58 -1.94 -9.14 0.72
C ALA A 58 -0.75 -9.19 -0.26
N PRO A 59 -0.97 -8.81 -1.52
CA PRO A 59 0.13 -8.73 -2.48
C PRO A 59 1.18 -7.72 -2.04
N ASP A 60 2.45 -8.08 -2.15
CA ASP A 60 3.54 -7.14 -1.96
C ASP A 60 3.56 -6.13 -3.12
N MET A 61 3.72 -4.85 -2.79
CA MET A 61 3.99 -3.83 -3.80
C MET A 61 5.30 -4.15 -4.52
N PRO A 62 5.48 -3.69 -5.75
CA PRO A 62 6.75 -3.87 -6.46
C PRO A 62 7.96 -3.51 -5.61
N GLY A 63 8.91 -4.43 -5.54
CA GLY A 63 10.11 -4.29 -4.73
C GLY A 63 9.92 -4.29 -3.22
N ALA A 64 8.74 -4.73 -2.71
CA ALA A 64 8.54 -5.03 -1.30
C ALA A 64 8.66 -6.54 -1.07
N GLY A 65 9.22 -6.95 0.06
CA GLY A 65 9.39 -8.37 0.38
C GLY A 65 10.10 -9.13 -0.74
N GLU A 66 9.44 -10.13 -1.30
CA GLU A 66 9.92 -10.91 -2.46
C GLU A 66 9.34 -10.41 -3.80
N GLY A 67 8.61 -9.29 -3.80
CA GLY A 67 8.01 -8.71 -5.00
C GLY A 67 9.07 -8.25 -6.01
N PRO A 68 8.91 -8.61 -7.32
CA PRO A 68 9.84 -8.14 -8.36
C PRO A 68 9.87 -6.62 -8.46
N ILE A 69 11.03 -6.07 -8.84
CA ILE A 69 11.19 -4.64 -9.11
C ILE A 69 10.99 -4.43 -10.62
N PRO A 70 9.98 -3.62 -11.02
CA PRO A 70 9.73 -3.36 -12.43
C PRO A 70 10.87 -2.55 -13.07
N SER A 71 11.07 -2.75 -14.37
CA SER A 71 11.94 -1.88 -15.15
C SER A 71 11.37 -0.46 -15.26
N ASP A 72 12.20 0.51 -15.64
CA ASP A 72 11.75 1.88 -15.91
C ASP A 72 10.66 1.91 -17.00
N GLU A 73 10.76 1.07 -18.03
CA GLU A 73 9.77 0.94 -19.10
C GLU A 73 8.43 0.39 -18.59
N ASP A 74 8.45 -0.67 -17.76
CA ASP A 74 7.26 -1.25 -17.17
C ASP A 74 6.58 -0.29 -16.18
N SER A 75 7.36 0.58 -15.55
CA SER A 75 6.89 1.66 -14.66
C SER A 75 6.30 2.88 -15.41
N GLY A 76 6.32 2.86 -16.75
CA GLY A 76 5.84 3.95 -17.59
C GLY A 76 6.85 5.06 -17.87
N GLY A 77 8.13 4.83 -17.54
CA GLY A 77 9.24 5.78 -17.71
C GLY A 77 9.42 6.75 -16.55
N LYS A 78 10.60 7.34 -16.48
CA LYS A 78 10.95 8.37 -15.48
C LYS A 78 10.76 9.77 -16.04
N ASP A 79 10.29 10.68 -15.22
CA ASP A 79 10.35 12.12 -15.44
C ASP A 79 11.82 12.63 -15.38
N ALA A 80 12.02 13.89 -15.78
CA ALA A 80 13.34 14.52 -15.76
C ALA A 80 13.99 14.56 -14.36
N ASP A 81 13.19 14.56 -13.30
CA ASP A 81 13.66 14.51 -11.91
C ASP A 81 13.81 13.07 -11.38
N GLY A 82 13.47 12.06 -12.17
CA GLY A 82 13.60 10.65 -11.82
C GLY A 82 12.39 10.02 -11.12
N ALA A 83 11.28 10.74 -10.97
CA ALA A 83 10.03 10.17 -10.47
C ALA A 83 9.33 9.32 -11.55
N PHE A 84 8.46 8.39 -11.15
CA PHE A 84 7.62 7.59 -12.04
C PHE A 84 6.20 8.16 -12.12
N PRO A 85 5.85 9.01 -13.10
CA PRO A 85 4.54 9.67 -13.17
C PRO A 85 3.39 8.69 -13.40
N TYR A 86 3.66 7.52 -13.97
CA TYR A 86 2.70 6.46 -14.24
C TYR A 86 2.88 5.23 -13.34
N GLY A 87 3.83 5.27 -12.39
CA GLY A 87 4.13 4.11 -11.55
C GLY A 87 2.95 3.64 -10.71
N LEU A 88 2.15 4.57 -10.18
CA LEU A 88 0.94 4.24 -9.41
C LEU A 88 -0.13 3.63 -10.32
N ASP A 89 -0.38 4.21 -11.51
CA ASP A 89 -1.34 3.70 -12.50
C ASP A 89 -0.99 2.26 -12.90
N ARG A 90 0.28 2.01 -13.21
CA ARG A 90 0.77 0.67 -13.59
C ARG A 90 0.63 -0.35 -12.47
N MET A 91 0.85 0.07 -11.24
CA MET A 91 0.64 -0.77 -10.07
C MET A 91 -0.85 -1.06 -9.85
N ALA A 92 -1.73 -0.08 -10.05
CA ALA A 92 -3.18 -0.26 -9.98
C ALA A 92 -3.68 -1.28 -11.02
N ASP A 93 -3.23 -1.17 -12.27
CA ASP A 93 -3.50 -2.15 -13.32
C ASP A 93 -3.09 -3.57 -12.88
N ALA A 94 -1.86 -3.73 -12.33
CA ALA A 94 -1.34 -5.04 -11.93
C ALA A 94 -2.16 -5.69 -10.78
N TYR A 95 -2.61 -4.89 -9.81
CA TYR A 95 -3.45 -5.41 -8.72
C TYR A 95 -4.83 -5.85 -9.21
N VAL A 96 -5.41 -5.13 -10.17
CA VAL A 96 -6.69 -5.51 -10.78
C VAL A 96 -6.52 -6.72 -11.71
N ASP A 97 -5.44 -6.79 -12.47
CA ASP A 97 -5.11 -7.98 -13.28
C ASP A 97 -4.93 -9.24 -12.44
N LEU A 98 -4.24 -9.13 -11.28
CA LEU A 98 -4.11 -10.22 -10.31
C LEU A 98 -5.48 -10.71 -9.80
N LEU A 99 -6.37 -9.79 -9.46
CA LEU A 99 -7.73 -10.08 -9.01
C LEU A 99 -8.52 -10.81 -10.11
N HIS A 100 -8.50 -10.29 -11.33
CA HIS A 100 -9.23 -10.84 -12.46
C HIS A 100 -8.68 -12.21 -12.92
N ALA A 101 -7.36 -12.39 -12.89
CA ALA A 101 -6.72 -13.68 -13.22
C ALA A 101 -7.15 -14.81 -12.28
N ALA A 102 -7.54 -14.49 -11.05
CA ALA A 102 -8.09 -15.45 -10.09
C ALA A 102 -9.61 -15.65 -10.20
N GLY A 103 -10.27 -14.99 -11.16
CA GLY A 103 -11.70 -15.14 -11.43
C GLY A 103 -12.62 -14.23 -10.62
N TYR A 104 -12.07 -13.30 -9.83
CA TYR A 104 -12.87 -12.30 -9.13
C TYR A 104 -13.09 -11.06 -10.00
N SER A 105 -14.31 -10.50 -9.99
CA SER A 105 -14.61 -9.27 -10.73
C SER A 105 -14.36 -8.00 -9.91
N LYS A 106 -14.42 -8.09 -8.58
CA LYS A 106 -14.23 -6.96 -7.66
C LYS A 106 -13.78 -7.43 -6.28
N ALA A 107 -13.18 -6.53 -5.51
CA ALA A 107 -12.71 -6.79 -4.16
C ALA A 107 -13.10 -5.68 -3.18
N ILE A 108 -13.04 -6.00 -1.88
CA ILE A 108 -12.96 -5.00 -0.81
C ILE A 108 -11.47 -4.64 -0.69
N TRP A 109 -11.13 -3.40 -0.95
CA TRP A 109 -9.76 -2.91 -0.90
C TRP A 109 -9.48 -2.21 0.41
N VAL A 110 -8.46 -2.65 1.12
CA VAL A 110 -8.01 -2.07 2.40
C VAL A 110 -6.59 -1.56 2.19
N GLY A 111 -6.37 -0.26 2.25
CA GLY A 111 -5.06 0.33 1.99
C GLY A 111 -4.60 1.23 3.12
N LEU A 112 -3.37 0.98 3.61
CA LEU A 112 -2.75 1.81 4.62
C LEU A 112 -1.70 2.73 3.99
N SER A 113 -1.76 4.03 4.29
CA SER A 113 -0.77 5.03 3.85
C SER A 113 -0.55 4.98 2.33
N MET A 114 0.61 4.53 1.84
CA MET A 114 0.90 4.34 0.42
C MET A 114 -0.09 3.35 -0.24
N GLY A 115 -0.53 2.32 0.50
CA GLY A 115 -1.59 1.42 0.04
C GLY A 115 -2.93 2.14 -0.20
N GLY A 116 -3.19 3.19 0.57
CA GLY A 116 -4.35 4.06 0.36
C GLY A 116 -4.26 4.85 -0.95
N TYR A 117 -3.07 5.31 -1.35
CA TYR A 117 -2.88 5.93 -2.68
C TYR A 117 -3.27 4.96 -3.79
N LEU A 118 -2.80 3.71 -3.69
CA LEU A 118 -3.08 2.68 -4.67
C LEU A 118 -4.58 2.38 -4.78
N ILE A 119 -5.29 2.18 -3.67
CA ILE A 119 -6.71 1.82 -3.74
C ILE A 119 -7.59 2.98 -4.20
N LEU A 120 -7.18 4.23 -3.98
CA LEU A 120 -7.82 5.40 -4.58
C LEU A 120 -7.56 5.46 -6.08
N ASP A 121 -6.38 5.07 -6.53
CA ASP A 121 -6.06 5.02 -7.94
C ASP A 121 -6.76 3.86 -8.66
N ILE A 122 -6.91 2.70 -8.01
CA ILE A 122 -7.80 1.62 -8.47
C ILE A 122 -9.23 2.13 -8.61
N GLN A 123 -9.74 2.89 -7.65
CA GLN A 123 -11.08 3.50 -7.75
C GLN A 123 -11.20 4.48 -8.92
N ARG A 124 -10.13 5.18 -9.27
CA ARG A 124 -10.09 6.11 -10.43
C ARG A 124 -10.10 5.37 -11.75
N LEU A 125 -9.26 4.33 -11.88
CA LEU A 125 -9.01 3.64 -13.16
C LEU A 125 -9.98 2.47 -13.39
N HIS A 126 -10.35 1.76 -12.32
CA HIS A 126 -11.10 0.50 -12.35
C HIS A 126 -12.24 0.51 -11.32
N PRO A 127 -13.16 1.49 -11.34
CA PRO A 127 -14.24 1.56 -10.34
C PRO A 127 -15.12 0.30 -10.30
N GLU A 128 -15.20 -0.46 -11.39
CA GLU A 128 -15.92 -1.74 -11.47
C GLU A 128 -15.24 -2.85 -10.66
N ALA A 129 -13.94 -2.76 -10.42
CA ALA A 129 -13.19 -3.70 -9.60
C ALA A 129 -13.28 -3.40 -8.08
N VAL A 130 -14.03 -2.38 -7.68
CA VAL A 130 -14.18 -1.96 -6.30
C VAL A 130 -15.56 -2.33 -5.76
N ALA A 131 -15.58 -3.16 -4.70
CA ALA A 131 -16.79 -3.47 -3.95
C ALA A 131 -16.97 -2.57 -2.72
N ALA A 132 -15.86 -2.24 -2.06
CA ALA A 132 -15.78 -1.31 -0.93
C ALA A 132 -14.34 -0.86 -0.73
N LEU A 133 -14.14 0.25 0.00
CA LEU A 133 -12.83 0.78 0.36
C LEU A 133 -12.68 0.90 1.88
N ALA A 134 -11.48 0.61 2.39
CA ALA A 134 -11.05 1.02 3.72
C ALA A 134 -9.76 1.82 3.60
N LEU A 135 -9.87 3.12 3.81
CA LEU A 135 -8.78 4.09 3.74
C LEU A 135 -8.17 4.25 5.13
N CYS A 136 -6.96 3.72 5.33
CA CYS A 136 -6.30 3.70 6.63
C CYS A 136 -5.10 4.65 6.62
N ASP A 137 -5.08 5.65 7.51
CA ASP A 137 -3.96 6.59 7.70
C ASP A 137 -3.32 7.05 6.37
N THR A 138 -4.14 7.59 5.44
CA THR A 138 -3.77 7.94 4.08
C THR A 138 -4.28 9.32 3.66
N LYS A 139 -4.06 9.71 2.41
CA LYS A 139 -4.53 10.98 1.84
C LYS A 139 -4.67 10.87 0.32
N ALA A 140 -5.48 11.75 -0.26
CA ALA A 140 -5.67 11.83 -1.72
C ALA A 140 -4.69 12.83 -2.39
N ASP A 141 -4.08 13.74 -1.62
CA ASP A 141 -3.21 14.78 -2.17
C ASP A 141 -1.95 14.21 -2.83
N ALA A 142 -1.55 14.82 -3.94
CA ALA A 142 -0.20 14.67 -4.46
C ALA A 142 0.84 15.24 -3.47
N ASP A 143 2.09 14.86 -3.62
CA ASP A 143 3.16 15.47 -2.85
C ASP A 143 3.41 16.92 -3.30
N SER A 144 3.78 17.79 -2.35
CA SER A 144 4.35 19.09 -2.68
C SER A 144 5.66 18.95 -3.47
N ALA A 145 6.07 19.96 -4.19
CA ALA A 145 7.33 19.96 -4.94
C ALA A 145 8.54 19.57 -4.05
N ASP A 146 8.59 20.11 -2.83
CA ASP A 146 9.67 19.80 -1.87
C ASP A 146 9.64 18.34 -1.41
N MET A 147 8.44 17.79 -1.16
CA MET A 147 8.30 16.39 -0.78
C MET A 147 8.66 15.46 -1.93
N ARG A 148 8.23 15.78 -3.17
CA ARG A 148 8.61 15.05 -4.39
C ARG A 148 10.14 14.99 -4.54
N LEU A 149 10.84 16.12 -4.40
CA LEU A 149 12.30 16.18 -4.46
C LEU A 149 12.96 15.34 -3.35
N LYS A 150 12.42 15.42 -2.13
CA LYS A 150 12.92 14.62 -1.00
C LYS A 150 12.80 13.11 -1.28
N ARG A 151 11.66 12.65 -1.82
CA ARG A 151 11.49 11.24 -2.18
C ARG A 151 12.48 10.79 -3.25
N VAL A 152 12.68 11.59 -4.28
CA VAL A 152 13.65 11.28 -5.34
C VAL A 152 15.08 11.22 -4.78
N ALA A 153 15.43 12.09 -3.82
CA ALA A 153 16.72 12.04 -3.15
C ALA A 153 16.88 10.74 -2.33
N ILE A 154 15.87 10.35 -1.54
CA ILE A 154 15.85 9.08 -0.79
C ILE A 154 16.03 7.90 -1.75
N ALA A 155 15.26 7.88 -2.84
CA ALA A 155 15.37 6.83 -3.85
C ALA A 155 16.78 6.73 -4.42
N THR A 156 17.39 7.86 -4.75
CA THR A 156 18.76 7.91 -5.30
C THR A 156 19.79 7.40 -4.29
N ASP A 157 19.66 7.76 -3.01
CA ASP A 157 20.56 7.27 -1.97
C ASP A 157 20.43 5.74 -1.80
N CYS A 158 19.22 5.21 -1.76
CA CYS A 158 18.99 3.76 -1.65
C CYS A 158 19.57 3.00 -2.85
N GLU A 159 19.32 3.46 -4.08
CA GLU A 159 19.84 2.83 -5.32
C GLU A 159 21.38 2.86 -5.40
N THR A 160 22.00 3.99 -5.03
CA THR A 160 23.43 4.17 -5.24
C THR A 160 24.31 3.57 -4.15
N THR A 161 23.81 3.50 -2.94
CA THR A 161 24.57 3.05 -1.76
C THR A 161 24.08 1.72 -1.18
N GLY A 162 22.91 1.25 -1.57
CA GLY A 162 22.27 0.06 -0.99
C GLY A 162 21.82 0.26 0.45
N THR A 163 21.71 1.52 0.94
CA THR A 163 21.39 1.83 2.33
C THR A 163 19.89 1.92 2.58
N HIS A 164 19.47 1.59 3.82
CA HIS A 164 18.12 1.82 4.33
C HIS A 164 18.05 3.04 5.26
N GLU A 165 19.19 3.68 5.55
CA GLU A 165 19.29 4.79 6.51
C GLU A 165 18.25 5.91 6.27
N PRO A 166 17.97 6.35 5.03
CA PRO A 166 17.00 7.43 4.80
C PRO A 166 15.58 7.11 5.26
N VAL A 167 15.23 5.82 5.40
CA VAL A 167 13.88 5.37 5.79
C VAL A 167 13.82 4.76 7.19
N MET A 168 14.95 4.63 7.89
CA MET A 168 14.99 4.09 9.26
C MET A 168 14.20 4.94 10.25
N GLY A 169 14.01 6.23 9.97
CA GLY A 169 13.18 7.12 10.78
C GLY A 169 11.74 6.64 10.99
N PHE A 170 11.21 5.78 10.10
CA PHE A 170 9.90 5.16 10.28
C PHE A 170 9.83 4.18 11.47
N ALA A 171 10.95 3.58 11.87
CA ALA A 171 11.04 2.71 13.03
C ALA A 171 11.31 3.46 14.35
N VAL A 172 11.57 4.76 14.30
CA VAL A 172 11.87 5.59 15.48
C VAL A 172 10.59 6.26 15.96
N PRO A 173 10.06 5.91 17.15
CA PRO A 173 8.84 6.53 17.66
C PRO A 173 9.11 7.96 18.14
N SER A 174 8.11 8.81 18.02
CA SER A 174 8.08 10.13 18.67
C SER A 174 7.37 10.03 20.03
N GLU A 175 7.54 11.05 20.88
CA GLU A 175 6.80 11.15 22.14
C GLU A 175 5.28 11.21 21.97
N ALA A 176 4.82 11.65 20.79
CA ALA A 176 3.40 11.76 20.45
C ALA A 176 2.78 10.42 20.02
N ASP A 177 3.59 9.42 19.67
CA ASP A 177 3.10 8.14 19.18
C ASP A 177 2.35 7.32 20.25
N SER A 178 1.60 6.33 19.79
CA SER A 178 0.88 5.40 20.66
C SER A 178 1.86 4.56 21.51
N THR A 179 1.34 3.98 22.60
CA THR A 179 2.15 3.09 23.48
C THR A 179 2.67 1.85 22.74
N VAL A 180 1.95 1.37 21.72
CA VAL A 180 2.39 0.24 20.86
C VAL A 180 3.63 0.64 20.09
N LYS A 181 3.59 1.78 19.38
CA LYS A 181 4.74 2.27 18.60
C LYS A 181 5.96 2.61 19.46
N GLN A 182 5.76 2.97 20.73
CA GLN A 182 6.84 3.24 21.68
C GLN A 182 7.44 1.98 22.32
N SER A 183 6.86 0.80 22.07
CA SER A 183 7.40 -0.44 22.64
C SER A 183 8.66 -0.88 21.90
N ASP A 184 9.67 -1.28 22.65
CA ASP A 184 10.92 -1.80 22.09
C ASP A 184 10.71 -2.99 21.15
N ALA A 185 9.69 -3.83 21.42
CA ALA A 185 9.37 -4.98 20.58
C ALA A 185 8.89 -4.52 19.20
N TYR A 186 7.98 -3.54 19.14
CA TYR A 186 7.47 -2.98 17.91
C TYR A 186 8.58 -2.29 17.10
N CYS A 187 9.40 -1.44 17.77
CA CYS A 187 10.50 -0.73 17.10
C CYS A 187 11.49 -1.71 16.45
N ARG A 188 11.94 -2.73 17.20
CA ARG A 188 12.87 -3.75 16.68
C ARG A 188 12.25 -4.56 15.52
N GLN A 189 10.98 -4.92 15.61
CA GLN A 189 10.29 -5.64 14.53
C GLN A 189 10.20 -4.77 13.27
N PHE A 190 9.83 -3.50 13.42
CA PHE A 190 9.69 -2.59 12.29
C PHE A 190 11.05 -2.28 11.64
N GLU A 191 12.10 -2.05 12.47
CA GLU A 191 13.48 -1.91 12.02
C GLU A 191 13.96 -3.15 11.23
N THR A 192 13.65 -4.35 11.73
CA THR A 192 13.97 -5.60 11.03
C THR A 192 13.28 -5.65 9.68
N TRP A 193 11.99 -5.39 9.61
CA TRP A 193 11.24 -5.39 8.36
C TRP A 193 11.77 -4.39 7.33
N ILE A 194 12.20 -3.19 7.76
CA ILE A 194 12.83 -2.20 6.88
C ILE A 194 14.16 -2.73 6.32
N ASN A 195 15.02 -3.27 7.18
CA ASN A 195 16.33 -3.78 6.79
C ASN A 195 16.28 -5.01 5.87
N GLU A 196 15.18 -5.75 5.89
CA GLU A 196 14.94 -6.89 5.01
C GLU A 196 14.40 -6.49 3.62
N GLN A 197 13.98 -5.22 3.42
CA GLN A 197 13.51 -4.77 2.12
C GLN A 197 14.68 -4.61 1.14
N PRO A 198 14.50 -4.94 -0.15
CA PRO A 198 15.47 -4.55 -1.18
C PRO A 198 15.61 -3.02 -1.24
N ALA A 199 16.83 -2.49 -1.18
CA ALA A 199 17.08 -1.03 -1.25
C ALA A 199 16.57 -0.43 -2.57
N ASP A 200 16.76 -1.14 -3.69
CA ASP A 200 16.20 -0.75 -5.00
C ASP A 200 14.68 -0.78 -5.02
N GLY A 201 14.06 -1.66 -4.23
CA GLY A 201 12.61 -1.71 -4.07
C GLY A 201 12.07 -0.54 -3.26
N ILE A 202 12.78 -0.11 -2.21
CA ILE A 202 12.49 1.14 -1.50
C ILE A 202 12.57 2.31 -2.46
N ALA A 203 13.63 2.37 -3.26
CA ALA A 203 13.84 3.43 -4.25
C ALA A 203 12.71 3.46 -5.29
N TRP A 204 12.29 2.32 -5.81
CA TRP A 204 11.18 2.24 -6.76
C TRP A 204 9.89 2.83 -6.17
N ARG A 205 9.53 2.43 -4.95
CA ARG A 205 8.30 2.90 -4.27
C ARG A 205 8.36 4.39 -3.94
N GLU A 206 9.53 4.93 -3.59
CA GLU A 206 9.71 6.38 -3.40
C GLU A 206 9.56 7.15 -4.70
N ARG A 207 10.13 6.66 -5.82
CA ARG A 207 9.97 7.27 -7.15
C ARG A 207 8.52 7.24 -7.62
N MET A 208 7.81 6.13 -7.38
CA MET A 208 6.38 6.00 -7.67
C MET A 208 5.57 7.01 -6.85
N ALA A 209 5.81 7.08 -5.54
CA ALA A 209 5.10 8.02 -4.68
C ALA A 209 5.38 9.49 -5.04
N ALA A 210 6.63 9.81 -5.45
CA ALA A 210 7.00 11.14 -5.95
C ALA A 210 6.25 11.51 -7.24
N GLY A 211 5.97 10.53 -8.09
CA GLY A 211 5.29 10.73 -9.37
C GLY A 211 3.78 10.75 -9.32
N ARG A 212 3.17 10.33 -8.19
CA ARG A 212 1.71 10.17 -8.12
C ARG A 212 0.93 11.46 -8.34
N SER A 213 -0.20 11.33 -9.00
CA SER A 213 -1.15 12.42 -9.22
C SER A 213 -1.96 12.75 -7.96
N ASP A 214 -2.56 13.92 -7.94
CA ASP A 214 -3.61 14.28 -6.98
C ASP A 214 -4.89 13.50 -7.30
N LEU A 215 -5.51 12.92 -6.28
CA LEU A 215 -6.70 12.07 -6.39
C LEU A 215 -7.92 12.66 -5.66
N ASN A 216 -7.88 13.95 -5.28
CA ASN A 216 -9.01 14.60 -4.62
C ASN A 216 -10.28 14.60 -5.48
N ASP A 217 -10.14 14.68 -6.80
CA ASP A 217 -11.26 14.62 -7.73
C ASP A 217 -11.95 13.25 -7.79
N VAL A 218 -11.31 12.20 -7.26
CA VAL A 218 -11.89 10.86 -7.17
C VAL A 218 -12.91 10.78 -6.04
N LEU A 219 -12.61 11.43 -4.90
CA LEU A 219 -13.38 11.29 -3.66
C LEU A 219 -14.89 11.56 -3.81
N PRO A 220 -15.35 12.63 -4.48
CA PRO A 220 -16.78 12.89 -4.67
C PRO A 220 -17.51 11.86 -5.54
N ASN A 221 -16.76 11.06 -6.29
CA ASN A 221 -17.27 10.09 -7.26
C ASN A 221 -17.27 8.65 -6.72
N ILE A 222 -16.87 8.43 -5.46
CA ILE A 222 -16.92 7.11 -4.83
C ILE A 222 -18.37 6.80 -4.45
N ASN A 223 -18.94 5.77 -5.08
CA ASN A 223 -20.32 5.33 -4.89
C ASN A 223 -20.43 3.95 -4.22
N VAL A 224 -19.35 3.47 -3.63
CA VAL A 224 -19.29 2.20 -2.87
C VAL A 224 -19.17 2.49 -1.37
N PRO A 225 -19.43 1.51 -0.48
CA PRO A 225 -19.18 1.68 0.94
C PRO A 225 -17.71 2.05 1.22
N VAL A 226 -17.48 3.05 2.07
CA VAL A 226 -16.15 3.51 2.47
C VAL A 226 -16.03 3.52 3.98
N ALA A 227 -14.96 2.93 4.51
CA ALA A 227 -14.49 3.14 5.87
C ALA A 227 -13.26 4.05 5.84
N VAL A 228 -13.23 5.06 6.68
CA VAL A 228 -12.06 5.92 6.92
C VAL A 228 -11.56 5.63 8.33
N ILE A 229 -10.32 5.16 8.43
CA ILE A 229 -9.69 4.75 9.68
C ILE A 229 -8.40 5.52 9.85
N CYS A 230 -8.25 6.27 10.94
CA CYS A 230 -7.01 6.97 11.23
C CYS A 230 -6.73 7.01 12.74
N GLY A 231 -5.45 7.01 13.07
CA GLY A 231 -4.98 7.25 14.43
C GLY A 231 -5.14 8.73 14.80
N ASP A 232 -5.62 9.02 16.01
CA ASP A 232 -5.75 10.40 16.50
C ASP A 232 -4.42 11.11 16.69
N LYS A 233 -3.32 10.36 16.73
CA LYS A 233 -1.94 10.81 16.86
C LYS A 233 -1.09 10.63 15.60
N ASP A 234 -1.69 10.25 14.47
CA ASP A 234 -0.93 10.12 13.23
C ASP A 234 -0.45 11.50 12.73
N PRO A 235 0.87 11.72 12.66
CA PRO A 235 1.41 13.00 12.19
C PRO A 235 1.33 13.16 10.66
N SER A 236 1.19 12.05 9.92
CA SER A 236 1.22 12.02 8.44
C SER A 236 -0.16 12.22 7.84
N SER A 237 -1.18 11.64 8.46
CA SER A 237 -2.57 11.66 8.00
C SER A 237 -3.53 11.90 9.19
N PRO A 238 -3.43 13.05 9.87
CA PRO A 238 -4.25 13.33 11.04
C PRO A 238 -5.74 13.39 10.67
N PRO A 239 -6.67 13.18 11.64
CA PRO A 239 -8.11 13.16 11.38
C PRO A 239 -8.67 14.36 10.63
N ALA A 240 -7.99 15.52 10.70
CA ALA A 240 -8.38 16.72 9.96
C ALA A 240 -8.12 16.61 8.44
N VAL A 241 -7.15 15.80 8.04
CA VAL A 241 -6.80 15.53 6.62
C VAL A 241 -7.65 14.40 6.06
N MET A 242 -8.05 13.44 6.91
CA MET A 242 -8.84 12.27 6.52
C MET A 242 -10.35 12.53 6.41
N LYS A 243 -10.83 13.73 6.76
CA LYS A 243 -12.25 14.13 6.68
C LYS A 243 -12.60 14.67 5.31
#